data_58b03ac89be46044c165921f818e4983
#
_entry.id   58b03ac89be46044c165921f818e4983
#
_cell.length_a   1.000
_cell.length_b   1.000
_cell.length_c   1.000
_cell.angle_alpha   90.00
_cell.angle_beta   90.00
_cell.angle_gamma   90.00
#
_symmetry.space_group_name_H-M   'P 1'
#
loop_
_entity.id
_entity.type
_entity.pdbx_description
1 polymer ?
#
loop_
_entity_poly.entity_id
_entity_poly.type
_entity_poly.pdbx_seq_one_letter_code
_entity_poly.pdbx_strand_id
1 'polypeptide(L)'
;MIFCVTLWAAAKEFFNEIESDLSGGFQVVDSRDYYFSTWENYDQFILDIYEPDSMPTWKIEKKIERMRQYKRVARMINIDIPNPNYRTKSNGMPISIVTENIKRAIRERYSFLKTFEGKPDVIIHMGDTHDHTSYLNEVFEKHGKPMKCKLDIGSLLSSLKKYEYFL
;
A
#
# COMPACT_ATOMS: atom_id res chain seq x y z
N MET A 1 -14.04 -10.07 -1.32
CA MET A 1 -12.84 -10.56 -0.57
C MET A 1 -11.89 -9.41 -0.34
N ILE A 2 -11.48 -9.17 0.90
CA ILE A 2 -10.61 -8.02 1.24
C ILE A 2 -9.15 -8.35 0.95
N PHE A 3 -8.47 -7.42 0.29
CA PHE A 3 -7.04 -7.47 0.01
C PHE A 3 -6.34 -6.25 0.58
N CYS A 4 -5.21 -6.46 1.24
CA CYS A 4 -4.37 -5.39 1.74
C CYS A 4 -3.40 -4.92 0.64
N VAL A 5 -3.43 -3.64 0.38
CA VAL A 5 -2.49 -2.91 -0.48
C VAL A 5 -1.52 -2.14 0.40
N THR A 6 -0.23 -2.28 0.15
CA THR A 6 0.83 -1.49 0.75
C THR A 6 1.39 -0.53 -0.29
N LEU A 7 1.25 0.78 -0.06
CA LEU A 7 1.95 1.80 -0.84
C LEU A 7 3.22 2.21 -0.11
N TRP A 8 4.33 2.18 -0.82
CA TRP A 8 5.65 2.48 -0.28
C TRP A 8 6.00 3.96 -0.37
N ALA A 9 6.89 4.41 0.48
CA ALA A 9 7.30 5.81 0.60
C ALA A 9 7.80 6.45 -0.70
N ALA A 10 8.29 5.67 -1.67
CA ALA A 10 8.65 6.16 -2.99
C ALA A 10 7.48 6.83 -3.73
N ALA A 11 6.26 6.41 -3.46
CA ALA A 11 5.03 6.96 -4.05
C ALA A 11 4.28 7.91 -3.10
N LYS A 12 4.88 8.38 -2.01
CA LYS A 12 4.19 9.12 -0.95
C LYS A 12 3.40 10.31 -1.44
N GLU A 13 3.95 11.10 -2.34
CA GLU A 13 3.30 12.31 -2.88
C GLU A 13 2.07 11.97 -3.74
N PHE A 14 1.92 10.71 -4.15
CA PHE A 14 0.83 10.20 -4.99
C PHE A 14 -0.10 9.23 -4.24
N PHE A 15 0.02 9.10 -2.93
CA PHE A 15 -0.82 8.18 -2.16
C PHE A 15 -2.31 8.41 -2.39
N ASN A 16 -2.76 9.66 -2.39
CA ASN A 16 -4.17 10.00 -2.60
C ASN A 16 -4.62 9.73 -4.04
N GLU A 17 -3.76 9.96 -5.03
CA GLU A 17 -4.07 9.68 -6.44
C GLU A 17 -4.17 8.18 -6.68
N ILE A 18 -3.21 7.39 -6.15
CA ILE A 18 -3.25 5.93 -6.26
C ILE A 18 -4.49 5.37 -5.57
N GLU A 19 -4.85 5.87 -4.39
CA GLU A 19 -6.07 5.47 -3.69
C GLU A 19 -7.33 5.82 -4.50
N SER A 20 -7.36 7.00 -5.12
CA SER A 20 -8.44 7.40 -6.04
C SER A 20 -8.52 6.48 -7.26
N ASP A 21 -7.39 6.07 -7.85
CA ASP A 21 -7.36 5.11 -8.95
C ASP A 21 -7.93 3.74 -8.53
N LEU A 22 -7.56 3.28 -7.33
CA LEU A 22 -8.09 2.03 -6.77
C LEU A 22 -9.60 2.13 -6.51
N SER A 23 -10.06 3.26 -5.94
CA SER A 23 -11.47 3.49 -5.64
C SER A 23 -12.35 3.61 -6.90
N GLY A 24 -11.76 3.95 -8.04
CA GLY A 24 -12.46 3.94 -9.34
C GLY A 24 -12.87 2.56 -9.82
N GLY A 25 -12.22 1.49 -9.33
CA GLY A 25 -12.52 0.11 -9.71
C GLY A 25 -12.97 -0.80 -8.58
N PHE A 26 -12.68 -0.43 -7.31
CA PHE A 26 -12.90 -1.27 -6.14
C PHE A 26 -13.42 -0.45 -4.96
N GLN A 27 -14.17 -1.09 -4.07
CA GLN A 27 -14.56 -0.45 -2.81
C GLN A 27 -13.34 -0.40 -1.88
N VAL A 28 -12.94 0.81 -1.50
CA VAL A 28 -11.98 1.02 -0.40
C VAL A 28 -12.72 0.85 0.92
N VAL A 29 -12.28 -0.11 1.72
CA VAL A 29 -12.89 -0.45 3.03
C VAL A 29 -12.22 0.32 4.15
N ASP A 30 -10.90 0.46 4.09
CA ASP A 30 -10.09 1.19 5.06
C ASP A 30 -8.80 1.69 4.41
N SER A 31 -8.32 2.86 4.86
CA SER A 31 -7.05 3.43 4.40
C SER A 31 -6.39 4.21 5.52
N ARG A 32 -5.11 3.95 5.77
CA ARG A 32 -4.34 4.62 6.83
C ARG A 32 -2.88 4.78 6.45
N ASP A 33 -2.33 5.94 6.80
CA ASP A 33 -0.89 6.18 6.73
C ASP A 33 -0.21 5.75 8.02
N TYR A 34 0.93 5.08 7.89
CA TYR A 34 1.75 4.64 9.01
C TYR A 34 3.14 5.27 8.95
N TYR A 35 3.65 5.63 10.11
CA TYR A 35 5.01 6.07 10.33
C TYR A 35 5.75 5.04 11.18
N PHE A 36 7.03 4.81 10.87
CA PHE A 36 7.89 3.87 11.58
C PHE A 36 8.99 4.62 12.35
N SER A 37 9.17 4.30 13.64
CA SER A 37 9.98 5.09 14.57
C SER A 37 11.47 5.05 14.27
N THR A 38 12.00 3.90 13.86
CA THR A 38 13.42 3.70 13.53
C THR A 38 13.58 3.00 12.18
N TRP A 39 14.80 2.98 11.63
CA TRP A 39 15.09 2.23 10.42
C TRP A 39 15.04 0.72 10.66
N GLU A 40 15.50 0.24 11.81
CA GLU A 40 15.48 -1.17 12.19
C GLU A 40 14.03 -1.67 12.23
N ASN A 41 13.13 -0.88 12.80
CA ASN A 41 11.70 -1.22 12.83
C ASN A 41 11.07 -1.20 11.42
N TYR A 42 11.48 -0.26 10.56
CA TYR A 42 11.00 -0.21 9.17
C TYR A 42 11.54 -1.37 8.34
N ASP A 43 12.80 -1.76 8.51
CA ASP A 43 13.39 -2.90 7.84
C ASP A 43 12.69 -4.20 8.25
N GLN A 44 12.43 -4.37 9.55
CA GLN A 44 11.70 -5.55 10.03
C GLN A 44 10.25 -5.57 9.49
N PHE A 45 9.61 -4.43 9.43
CA PHE A 45 8.30 -4.30 8.78
C PHE A 45 8.33 -4.78 7.32
N ILE A 46 9.36 -4.37 6.54
CA ILE A 46 9.49 -4.81 5.16
C ILE A 46 9.71 -6.34 5.08
N LEU A 47 10.55 -6.90 5.95
CA LEU A 47 10.78 -8.34 6.02
C LEU A 47 9.47 -9.09 6.29
N ASP A 48 8.71 -8.66 7.31
CA ASP A 48 7.45 -9.29 7.70
C ASP A 48 6.38 -9.16 6.58
N ILE A 49 6.30 -8.03 5.88
CA ILE A 49 5.37 -7.84 4.73
C ILE A 49 5.61 -8.87 3.62
N TYR A 50 6.86 -9.26 3.37
CA TYR A 50 7.20 -10.22 2.30
C TYR A 50 7.29 -11.68 2.77
N GLU A 51 7.10 -11.95 4.06
CA GLU A 51 7.15 -13.31 4.61
C GLU A 51 6.17 -14.28 3.92
N PRO A 52 4.88 -13.91 3.72
CA PRO A 52 3.92 -14.80 3.06
C PRO A 52 4.24 -15.12 1.60
N ASP A 53 5.01 -14.26 0.94
CA ASP A 53 5.36 -14.41 -0.47
C ASP A 53 6.48 -15.42 -0.71
N SER A 54 7.10 -15.94 0.36
CA SER A 54 8.27 -16.86 0.29
C SER A 54 9.41 -16.28 -0.59
N MET A 55 9.57 -14.96 -0.55
CA MET A 55 10.59 -14.27 -1.34
C MET A 55 11.99 -14.54 -0.76
N PRO A 56 13.02 -14.86 -1.58
CA PRO A 56 14.38 -15.02 -1.08
C PRO A 56 14.88 -13.78 -0.35
N THR A 57 15.51 -13.96 0.82
CA THR A 57 15.96 -12.88 1.72
C THR A 57 16.81 -11.84 1.01
N TRP A 58 17.75 -12.25 0.15
CA TRP A 58 18.60 -11.31 -0.60
C TRP A 58 17.83 -10.36 -1.54
N LYS A 59 16.63 -10.78 -2.02
CA LYS A 59 15.76 -9.89 -2.81
C LYS A 59 15.07 -8.86 -1.93
N ILE A 60 14.69 -9.25 -0.70
CA ILE A 60 14.08 -8.35 0.26
C ILE A 60 15.11 -7.34 0.75
N GLU A 61 16.34 -7.77 1.06
CA GLU A 61 17.45 -6.89 1.45
C GLU A 61 17.71 -5.80 0.40
N LYS A 62 17.77 -6.16 -0.89
CA LYS A 62 17.86 -5.18 -1.98
C LYS A 62 16.68 -4.21 -2.06
N LYS A 63 15.47 -4.64 -1.67
CA LYS A 63 14.32 -3.73 -1.56
C LYS A 63 14.48 -2.78 -0.38
N ILE A 64 14.92 -3.28 0.76
CA ILE A 64 15.22 -2.47 1.96
C ILE A 64 16.22 -1.38 1.62
N GLU A 65 17.34 -1.70 0.98
CA GLU A 65 18.35 -0.72 0.54
C GLU A 65 17.73 0.40 -0.33
N ARG A 66 16.87 0.02 -1.28
CA ARG A 66 16.15 0.99 -2.12
C ARG A 66 15.16 1.84 -1.33
N MET A 67 14.43 1.23 -0.39
CA MET A 67 13.42 1.93 0.41
C MET A 67 14.04 2.88 1.45
N ARG A 68 15.26 2.61 1.92
CA ARG A 68 15.99 3.49 2.86
C ARG A 68 16.32 4.88 2.30
N GLN A 69 16.19 5.09 0.99
CA GLN A 69 16.36 6.41 0.36
C GLN A 69 15.15 7.31 0.51
N TYR A 70 14.05 6.78 1.01
CA TYR A 70 12.80 7.50 1.21
C TYR A 70 12.50 7.67 2.70
N LYS A 71 11.32 8.24 3.01
CA LYS A 71 10.86 8.36 4.39
C LYS A 71 10.39 7.02 4.93
N ARG A 72 10.42 6.86 6.25
CA ARG A 72 9.87 5.68 6.95
C ARG A 72 8.36 5.78 7.08
N VAL A 73 7.66 5.71 5.96
CA VAL A 73 6.19 5.78 5.88
C VAL A 73 5.69 4.76 4.88
N ALA A 74 4.49 4.26 5.10
CA ALA A 74 3.74 3.46 4.15
C ALA A 74 2.25 3.75 4.32
N ARG A 75 1.45 3.56 3.26
CA ARG A 75 -0.01 3.56 3.36
C ARG A 75 -0.52 2.13 3.24
N MET A 76 -1.38 1.76 4.16
CA MET A 76 -2.21 0.57 4.08
C MET A 76 -3.55 0.96 3.48
N ILE A 77 -4.02 0.20 2.49
CA ILE A 77 -5.36 0.34 1.92
C ILE A 77 -5.98 -1.04 1.83
N ASN A 78 -7.14 -1.24 2.43
CA ASN A 78 -7.92 -2.45 2.29
C ASN A 78 -9.00 -2.23 1.22
N ILE A 79 -8.99 -3.04 0.17
CA ILE A 79 -9.96 -2.99 -0.93
C ILE A 79 -10.76 -4.29 -1.02
N ASP A 80 -12.04 -4.18 -1.36
CA ASP A 80 -12.87 -5.35 -1.67
C ASP A 80 -12.74 -5.71 -3.16
N ILE A 81 -12.26 -6.93 -3.43
CA ILE A 81 -12.21 -7.53 -4.77
C ILE A 81 -13.22 -8.69 -4.78
N PRO A 82 -14.43 -8.50 -5.32
CA PRO A 82 -15.48 -9.52 -5.27
C PRO A 82 -15.08 -10.82 -5.97
N ASN A 83 -14.34 -10.72 -7.07
CA ASN A 83 -13.90 -11.88 -7.86
C ASN A 83 -12.38 -11.77 -8.17
N PRO A 84 -11.50 -12.28 -7.31
CA PRO A 84 -10.05 -12.16 -7.45
C PRO A 84 -9.44 -13.02 -8.56
N ASN A 85 -10.20 -13.99 -9.10
CA ASN A 85 -9.78 -14.84 -10.21
C ASN A 85 -8.39 -15.48 -9.99
N TYR A 86 -8.34 -16.55 -9.18
CA TYR A 86 -7.09 -17.20 -8.81
C TYR A 86 -6.52 -18.09 -9.92
N ARG A 87 -5.18 -18.12 -10.00
CA ARG A 87 -4.41 -19.13 -10.74
C ARG A 87 -3.33 -19.71 -9.85
N THR A 88 -2.81 -20.87 -10.22
CA THR A 88 -1.69 -21.49 -9.52
C THR A 88 -0.36 -21.07 -10.18
N LYS A 89 0.60 -20.62 -9.37
CA LYS A 89 1.98 -20.38 -9.79
C LYS A 89 2.71 -21.71 -10.07
N SER A 90 3.88 -21.64 -10.72
CA SER A 90 4.74 -22.81 -10.97
C SER A 90 5.20 -23.53 -9.71
N ASN A 91 5.25 -22.83 -8.57
CA ASN A 91 5.58 -23.38 -7.27
C ASN A 91 4.35 -23.94 -6.51
N GLY A 92 3.19 -24.05 -7.14
CA GLY A 92 1.95 -24.56 -6.52
C GLY A 92 1.14 -23.54 -5.71
N MET A 93 1.64 -22.34 -5.49
CA MET A 93 0.96 -21.32 -4.68
C MET A 93 -0.14 -20.60 -5.47
N PRO A 94 -1.31 -20.32 -4.86
CA PRO A 94 -2.35 -19.53 -5.51
C PRO A 94 -1.92 -18.06 -5.61
N ILE A 95 -2.36 -17.40 -6.67
CA ILE A 95 -2.21 -15.96 -6.86
C ILE A 95 -3.43 -15.37 -7.54
N SER A 96 -3.92 -14.25 -7.06
CA SER A 96 -4.99 -13.50 -7.71
C SER A 96 -4.48 -12.81 -8.98
N ILE A 97 -5.14 -13.09 -10.10
CA ILE A 97 -4.84 -12.41 -11.38
C ILE A 97 -5.19 -10.91 -11.27
N VAL A 98 -6.25 -10.57 -10.54
CA VAL A 98 -6.68 -9.18 -10.35
C VAL A 98 -5.62 -8.39 -9.60
N THR A 99 -5.06 -8.92 -8.48
CA THR A 99 -4.00 -8.23 -7.73
C THR A 99 -2.73 -8.04 -8.56
N GLU A 100 -2.37 -9.02 -9.38
CA GLU A 100 -1.23 -8.89 -10.31
C GLU A 100 -1.46 -7.77 -11.34
N ASN A 101 -2.67 -7.69 -11.90
CA ASN A 101 -3.03 -6.65 -12.85
C ASN A 101 -3.03 -5.26 -12.19
N ILE A 102 -3.57 -5.13 -10.97
CA ILE A 102 -3.52 -3.88 -10.20
C ILE A 102 -2.06 -3.45 -9.97
N LYS A 103 -1.21 -4.34 -9.44
CA LYS A 103 0.21 -4.05 -9.22
C LYS A 103 0.90 -3.58 -10.50
N ARG A 104 0.64 -4.24 -11.63
CA ARG A 104 1.20 -3.88 -12.93
C ARG A 104 0.71 -2.51 -13.39
N ALA A 105 -0.60 -2.27 -13.40
CA ALA A 105 -1.20 -1.02 -13.87
C ALA A 105 -0.69 0.20 -13.05
N ILE A 106 -0.63 0.08 -11.72
CA ILE A 106 -0.11 1.14 -10.85
C ILE A 106 1.38 1.38 -11.11
N ARG A 107 2.20 0.33 -11.22
CA ARG A 107 3.63 0.47 -11.51
C ARG A 107 3.90 1.09 -12.89
N GLU A 108 3.10 0.76 -13.90
CA GLU A 108 3.20 1.36 -15.25
C GLU A 108 2.79 2.84 -15.22
N ARG A 109 1.64 3.16 -14.59
CA ARG A 109 1.13 4.54 -14.51
C ARG A 109 2.09 5.48 -13.78
N TYR A 110 2.71 5.01 -12.69
CA TYR A 110 3.64 5.78 -11.87
C TYR A 110 5.12 5.47 -12.16
N SER A 111 5.43 4.91 -13.33
CA SER A 111 6.80 4.55 -13.75
C SER A 111 7.75 5.74 -13.89
N PHE A 112 7.19 6.98 -14.02
CA PHE A 112 7.96 8.22 -14.01
C PHE A 112 8.58 8.55 -12.64
N LEU A 113 8.07 7.95 -11.56
CA LEU A 113 8.74 7.97 -10.27
C LEU A 113 10.02 7.16 -10.43
N LYS A 114 11.12 7.86 -10.72
CA LYS A 114 12.44 7.26 -10.88
C LYS A 114 12.88 6.70 -9.52
N THR A 115 12.39 5.51 -9.21
CA THR A 115 12.90 4.74 -8.09
C THR A 115 14.35 4.36 -8.37
N PHE A 116 15.14 4.23 -7.32
CA PHE A 116 16.55 3.83 -7.45
C PHE A 116 16.69 2.64 -8.40
N GLU A 117 17.63 2.71 -9.35
CA GLU A 117 17.82 1.76 -10.44
C GLU A 117 16.64 1.60 -11.42
N GLY A 118 15.66 2.53 -11.44
CA GLY A 118 14.55 2.51 -12.39
C GLY A 118 13.57 1.35 -12.20
N LYS A 119 13.53 0.72 -11.00
CA LYS A 119 12.65 -0.41 -10.72
C LYS A 119 11.36 0.05 -10.00
N PRO A 120 10.18 -0.13 -10.62
CA PRO A 120 8.90 0.32 -10.04
C PRO A 120 8.37 -0.61 -8.93
N ASP A 121 9.11 -1.61 -8.49
CA ASP A 121 8.68 -2.61 -7.51
C ASP A 121 8.58 -2.07 -6.07
N VAL A 122 9.07 -0.87 -5.83
CA VAL A 122 8.98 -0.15 -4.53
C VAL A 122 7.87 0.90 -4.50
N ILE A 123 6.87 0.81 -5.39
CA ILE A 123 5.70 1.69 -5.40
C ILE A 123 4.54 1.05 -4.63
N ILE A 124 4.22 -0.21 -5.00
CA ILE A 124 3.07 -0.93 -4.48
C ILE A 124 3.41 -2.41 -4.22
N HIS A 125 2.86 -2.93 -3.12
CA HIS A 125 2.79 -4.35 -2.83
C HIS A 125 1.34 -4.75 -2.51
N MET A 126 0.97 -5.97 -2.85
CA MET A 126 -0.30 -6.60 -2.48
C MET A 126 -0.06 -8.08 -2.23
N GLY A 127 -0.71 -8.63 -1.23
CA GLY A 127 -0.70 -10.08 -1.01
C GLY A 127 -1.23 -10.86 -2.21
N ASP A 128 -0.73 -12.06 -2.42
CA ASP A 128 -1.13 -12.94 -3.52
C ASP A 128 -2.55 -13.49 -3.33
N THR A 129 -2.99 -13.61 -2.07
CA THR A 129 -4.31 -14.09 -1.69
C THR A 129 -4.96 -13.18 -0.65
N HIS A 130 -6.29 -13.26 -0.53
CA HIS A 130 -7.02 -12.50 0.50
C HIS A 130 -6.72 -13.00 1.93
N ASP A 131 -6.29 -14.26 2.09
CA ASP A 131 -5.92 -14.83 3.39
C ASP A 131 -4.74 -14.11 4.04
N HIS A 132 -3.87 -13.48 3.22
CA HIS A 132 -2.74 -12.70 3.71
C HIS A 132 -3.17 -11.35 4.32
N THR A 133 -4.41 -10.89 4.09
CA THR A 133 -4.85 -9.55 4.49
C THR A 133 -4.79 -9.34 6.00
N SER A 134 -5.30 -10.28 6.80
CA SER A 134 -5.26 -10.17 8.27
C SER A 134 -3.83 -10.09 8.77
N TYR A 135 -2.95 -10.95 8.27
CA TYR A 135 -1.53 -10.94 8.61
C TYR A 135 -0.87 -9.61 8.25
N LEU A 136 -1.08 -9.10 7.03
CA LEU A 136 -0.50 -7.82 6.60
C LEU A 136 -1.00 -6.65 7.46
N ASN A 137 -2.28 -6.63 7.82
CA ASN A 137 -2.83 -5.61 8.72
C ASN A 137 -2.17 -5.69 10.11
N GLU A 138 -1.97 -6.89 10.67
CA GLU A 138 -1.27 -7.08 11.94
C GLU A 138 0.19 -6.61 11.87
N VAL A 139 0.88 -6.84 10.75
CA VAL A 139 2.25 -6.36 10.52
C VAL A 139 2.30 -4.83 10.55
N PHE A 140 1.33 -4.14 9.94
CA PHE A 140 1.22 -2.69 10.02
C PHE A 140 1.02 -2.19 11.45
N GLU A 141 0.10 -2.79 12.20
CA GLU A 141 -0.18 -2.39 13.60
C GLU A 141 0.98 -2.72 14.55
N LYS A 142 1.71 -3.82 14.29
CA LYS A 142 2.87 -4.23 15.08
C LYS A 142 4.04 -3.25 14.96
N HIS A 143 4.34 -2.79 13.74
CA HIS A 143 5.55 -2.01 13.47
C HIS A 143 5.28 -0.52 13.28
N GLY A 144 4.12 -0.17 12.74
CA GLY A 144 3.77 1.20 12.38
C GLY A 144 2.97 1.91 13.48
N LYS A 145 3.07 3.24 13.48
CA LYS A 145 2.17 4.09 14.23
C LYS A 145 1.25 4.79 13.24
N PRO A 146 -0.08 4.64 13.36
CA PRO A 146 -1.00 5.31 12.47
C PRO A 146 -0.81 6.83 12.58
N MET A 147 -0.64 7.47 11.43
CA MET A 147 -0.61 8.92 11.38
C MET A 147 -2.03 9.41 11.62
N LYS A 148 -2.22 10.19 12.69
CA LYS A 148 -3.50 10.85 12.91
C LYS A 148 -3.75 11.75 11.71
N CYS A 149 -4.84 11.52 10.99
CA CYS A 149 -5.34 12.49 10.04
C CYS A 149 -5.50 13.80 10.82
N LYS A 150 -4.74 14.83 10.47
CA LYS A 150 -5.10 16.19 10.89
C LYS A 150 -6.42 16.45 10.17
N LEU A 151 -7.53 16.25 10.89
CA LEU A 151 -8.81 16.84 10.49
C LEU A 151 -8.47 18.31 10.28
N ASP A 152 -8.40 18.72 9.04
CA ASP A 152 -8.32 20.14 8.72
C ASP A 152 -9.71 20.73 9.01
N ILE A 153 -9.88 21.08 10.28
CA ILE A 153 -11.10 21.74 10.81
C ILE A 153 -11.37 23.01 9.98
N GLY A 154 -10.31 23.63 9.43
CA GLY A 154 -10.43 24.78 8.53
C GLY A 154 -11.13 24.45 7.22
N SER A 155 -10.83 23.29 6.59
CA SER A 155 -11.53 22.86 5.36
C SER A 155 -12.97 22.43 5.64
N LEU A 156 -13.23 21.81 6.78
CA LEU A 156 -14.59 21.45 7.23
C LEU A 156 -15.44 22.69 7.51
N LEU A 157 -14.89 23.68 8.19
CA LEU A 157 -15.57 24.96 8.47
C LEU A 157 -15.79 25.79 7.20
N SER A 158 -14.85 25.76 6.24
CA SER A 158 -15.03 26.44 4.95
C SER A 158 -16.12 25.79 4.10
N SER A 159 -16.25 24.47 4.17
CA SER A 159 -17.33 23.73 3.50
C SER A 159 -18.69 24.03 4.12
N LEU A 160 -18.78 24.10 5.45
CA LEU A 160 -20.03 24.44 6.17
C LEU A 160 -20.47 25.88 5.89
N LYS A 161 -19.55 26.87 5.84
CA LYS A 161 -19.88 28.26 5.48
C LYS A 161 -20.44 28.41 4.07
N LYS A 162 -20.14 27.50 3.16
CA LYS A 162 -20.68 27.51 1.78
C LYS A 162 -22.17 27.13 1.73
N TYR A 163 -22.69 26.48 2.76
CA TYR A 163 -24.10 26.08 2.87
C TYR A 163 -24.97 27.10 3.62
N GLU A 164 -24.35 28.01 4.40
CA GLU A 164 -25.12 29.08 5.11
C GLU A 164 -25.68 30.16 4.16
N TYR A 165 -25.26 30.21 2.90
CA TYR A 165 -25.80 31.15 1.92
C TYR A 165 -27.03 30.64 1.16
N PHE A 166 -27.56 29.47 1.50
CA PHE A 166 -28.74 28.88 0.87
C PHE A 166 -29.92 28.66 1.83
N LEU A 167 -29.86 29.23 3.02
CA LEU A 167 -30.96 29.36 3.98
C LEU A 167 -31.33 30.85 4.15
#